data_2f3964f57c19bc333cdf75696412d79f
#
_entry.id   2f3964f57c19bc333cdf75696412d79f
#
_cell.length_a   1.000
_cell.length_b   1.000
_cell.length_c   1.000
_cell.angle_alpha   90.00
_cell.angle_beta   90.00
_cell.angle_gamma   90.00
#
_symmetry.space_group_name_H-M   'P 1'
#
loop_
_entity.id
_entity.type
_entity.pdbx_description
1 polymer ?
#
loop_
_entity_poly.entity_id
_entity_poly.type
_entity_poly.pdbx_seq_one_letter_code
_entity_poly.pdbx_strand_id
1 'polypeptide(L)'
;MSKNSFQNRIIRAAKLDSNLYEEVEADKSALGQAMAIVVLSSIAAGIVLYKTGGFSGIITGTLASLISWYVWAYLTYFIGTKFLPEPQTQADLGELLRTIGFSSSPGLLRVFYFVPGIGALLYLISSFWMLVAMIIAVRQALDYNSTLRAVGVCVIGYIIQIFVLVIIVSIFGGVLPEATP
;
A
#
# COMPACT_ATOMS: atom_id res chain seq x y z
N MET A 1 -10.49 -19.29 -16.18
CA MET A 1 -9.36 -18.35 -15.99
C MET A 1 -8.26 -19.07 -15.24
N SER A 2 -7.00 -18.95 -15.69
CA SER A 2 -5.86 -19.54 -14.96
C SER A 2 -5.79 -18.95 -13.55
N LYS A 3 -5.51 -19.78 -12.54
CA LYS A 3 -5.37 -19.34 -11.13
C LYS A 3 -4.36 -18.20 -10.99
N ASN A 4 -3.32 -18.18 -11.80
CA ASN A 4 -2.19 -17.25 -11.77
C ASN A 4 -2.38 -16.05 -12.72
N SER A 5 -3.57 -15.84 -13.30
CA SER A 5 -3.79 -14.65 -14.13
C SER A 5 -3.79 -13.39 -13.26
N PHE A 6 -3.21 -12.31 -13.77
CA PHE A 6 -3.14 -11.01 -13.07
C PHE A 6 -4.51 -10.54 -12.54
N GLN A 7 -5.54 -10.65 -13.36
CA GLN A 7 -6.91 -10.28 -12.97
C GLN A 7 -7.43 -11.15 -11.81
N ASN A 8 -7.18 -12.47 -11.84
CA ASN A 8 -7.60 -13.36 -10.77
C ASN A 8 -6.90 -12.99 -9.44
N ARG A 9 -5.60 -12.71 -9.49
CA ARG A 9 -4.82 -12.27 -8.32
C ARG A 9 -5.36 -10.98 -7.73
N ILE A 10 -5.70 -9.97 -8.56
CA ILE A 10 -6.32 -8.72 -8.08
C ILE A 10 -7.64 -9.00 -7.35
N ILE A 11 -8.51 -9.82 -7.93
CA ILE A 11 -9.81 -10.15 -7.34
C ILE A 11 -9.64 -10.91 -6.01
N ARG A 12 -8.71 -11.85 -5.94
CA ARG A 12 -8.41 -12.60 -4.72
C ARG A 12 -7.83 -11.70 -3.64
N ALA A 13 -6.92 -10.79 -3.99
CA ALA A 13 -6.38 -9.79 -3.07
C ALA A 13 -7.49 -8.88 -2.51
N ALA A 14 -8.38 -8.39 -3.38
CA ALA A 14 -9.53 -7.61 -2.96
C ALA A 14 -10.49 -8.41 -2.07
N LYS A 15 -10.61 -9.72 -2.25
CA LYS A 15 -11.38 -10.62 -1.38
C LYS A 15 -10.68 -11.00 -0.08
N LEU A 16 -9.50 -10.46 0.18
CA LEU A 16 -8.70 -10.74 1.38
C LEU A 16 -8.31 -12.24 1.50
N ASP A 17 -8.10 -12.92 0.37
CA ASP A 17 -7.69 -14.33 0.32
C ASP A 17 -6.23 -14.47 0.80
N SER A 18 -6.03 -14.99 2.00
CA SER A 18 -4.71 -15.19 2.58
C SER A 18 -3.81 -16.11 1.74
N ASN A 19 -4.39 -17.13 1.10
CA ASN A 19 -3.61 -18.04 0.23
C ASN A 19 -3.05 -17.32 -1.01
N LEU A 20 -3.65 -16.20 -1.43
CA LEU A 20 -3.06 -15.38 -2.47
C LEU A 20 -1.75 -14.74 -2.02
N TYR A 21 -1.71 -14.21 -0.80
CA TYR A 21 -0.51 -13.55 -0.28
C TYR A 21 0.64 -14.53 -0.15
N GLU A 22 0.42 -15.75 0.31
CA GLU A 22 1.39 -16.86 0.27
C GLU A 22 1.87 -17.16 -1.16
N GLU A 23 0.93 -17.24 -2.11
CA GLU A 23 1.25 -17.51 -3.52
C GLU A 23 2.16 -16.43 -4.12
N VAL A 24 1.84 -15.14 -3.92
CA VAL A 24 2.61 -14.04 -4.49
C VAL A 24 3.91 -13.77 -3.74
N GLU A 25 3.97 -14.11 -2.47
CA GLU A 25 5.18 -14.12 -1.67
C GLU A 25 6.23 -15.06 -2.26
N ALA A 26 5.85 -16.29 -2.55
CA ALA A 26 6.74 -17.30 -3.15
C ALA A 26 7.08 -17.00 -4.61
N ASP A 27 6.21 -16.31 -5.37
CA ASP A 27 6.39 -16.05 -6.80
C ASP A 27 7.19 -14.78 -7.05
N LYS A 28 8.51 -14.91 -7.23
CA LYS A 28 9.40 -13.78 -7.56
C LYS A 28 8.98 -13.02 -8.83
N SER A 29 8.30 -13.66 -9.77
CA SER A 29 7.81 -13.00 -11.00
C SER A 29 6.61 -12.07 -10.74
N ALA A 30 5.95 -12.19 -9.58
CA ALA A 30 4.81 -11.37 -9.21
C ALA A 30 5.17 -9.91 -8.85
N LEU A 31 6.45 -9.57 -8.71
CA LEU A 31 6.87 -8.20 -8.36
C LEU A 31 6.39 -7.15 -9.39
N GLY A 32 6.50 -7.45 -10.69
CA GLY A 32 5.98 -6.56 -11.74
C GLY A 32 4.46 -6.38 -11.67
N GLN A 33 3.72 -7.42 -11.30
CA GLN A 33 2.28 -7.36 -11.10
C GLN A 33 1.93 -6.51 -9.86
N ALA A 34 2.66 -6.69 -8.75
CA ALA A 34 2.51 -5.89 -7.54
C ALA A 34 2.73 -4.39 -7.82
N MET A 35 3.82 -4.06 -8.53
CA MET A 35 4.10 -2.69 -8.97
C MET A 35 2.98 -2.13 -9.85
N ALA A 36 2.46 -2.90 -10.80
CA ALA A 36 1.36 -2.47 -11.66
C ALA A 36 0.09 -2.16 -10.85
N ILE A 37 -0.23 -2.94 -9.80
CA ILE A 37 -1.37 -2.67 -8.92
C ILE A 37 -1.16 -1.35 -8.15
N VAL A 38 0.04 -1.12 -7.62
CA VAL A 38 0.37 0.14 -6.92
C VAL A 38 0.20 1.33 -7.85
N VAL A 39 0.72 1.26 -9.09
CA VAL A 39 0.55 2.32 -10.09
C VAL A 39 -0.91 2.56 -10.42
N LEU A 40 -1.67 1.51 -10.73
CA LEU A 40 -3.09 1.64 -11.07
C LEU A 40 -3.93 2.20 -9.90
N SER A 41 -3.66 1.74 -8.67
CA SER A 41 -4.31 2.25 -7.46
C SER A 41 -3.95 3.72 -7.20
N SER A 42 -2.71 4.12 -7.49
CA SER A 42 -2.24 5.51 -7.34
C SER A 42 -2.87 6.42 -8.37
N ILE A 43 -2.99 5.97 -9.62
CA ILE A 43 -3.71 6.71 -10.67
C ILE A 43 -5.17 6.89 -10.27
N ALA A 44 -5.82 5.83 -9.78
CA ALA A 44 -7.21 5.90 -9.30
C ALA A 44 -7.38 6.91 -8.15
N ALA A 45 -6.42 6.97 -7.22
CA ALA A 45 -6.39 7.98 -6.16
C ALA A 45 -6.09 9.39 -6.71
N GLY A 46 -5.25 9.49 -7.72
CA GLY A 46 -4.85 10.76 -8.36
C GLY A 46 -5.99 11.48 -9.07
N ILE A 47 -7.09 10.81 -9.38
CA ILE A 47 -8.30 11.44 -9.93
C ILE A 47 -8.82 12.55 -8.98
N VAL A 48 -8.68 12.36 -7.68
CA VAL A 48 -9.04 13.37 -6.67
C VAL A 48 -8.11 14.59 -6.79
N LEU A 49 -6.81 14.35 -7.00
CA LEU A 49 -5.79 15.40 -7.09
C LEU A 49 -5.79 16.14 -8.43
N TYR A 50 -6.45 15.58 -9.45
CA TYR A 50 -6.55 16.23 -10.76
C TYR A 50 -7.19 17.62 -10.69
N LYS A 51 -8.13 17.81 -9.76
CA LYS A 51 -8.81 19.12 -9.57
C LYS A 51 -7.87 20.24 -9.11
N THR A 52 -6.80 19.90 -8.41
CA THR A 52 -5.85 20.87 -7.83
C THR A 52 -4.51 20.91 -8.56
N GLY A 53 -4.02 19.77 -9.05
CA GLY A 53 -2.69 19.62 -9.64
C GLY A 53 -2.66 19.25 -11.13
N GLY A 54 -3.84 19.09 -11.78
CA GLY A 54 -3.90 18.68 -13.18
C GLY A 54 -3.21 17.33 -13.45
N PHE A 55 -2.73 17.15 -14.65
CA PHE A 55 -2.05 15.93 -15.09
C PHE A 55 -0.69 15.73 -14.37
N SER A 56 0.03 16.81 -14.08
CA SER A 56 1.29 16.74 -13.33
C SER A 56 1.08 16.21 -11.90
N GLY A 57 -0.04 16.54 -11.27
CA GLY A 57 -0.42 16.00 -9.95
C GLY A 57 -0.59 14.48 -9.95
N ILE A 58 -1.15 13.91 -11.02
CA ILE A 58 -1.26 12.45 -11.16
C ILE A 58 0.13 11.81 -11.26
N ILE A 59 1.01 12.36 -12.09
CA ILE A 59 2.37 11.81 -12.31
C ILE A 59 3.17 11.87 -11.00
N THR A 60 3.24 13.04 -10.37
CA THR A 60 4.00 13.21 -9.13
C THR A 60 3.42 12.37 -7.99
N GLY A 61 2.10 12.29 -7.88
CA GLY A 61 1.41 11.44 -6.91
C GLY A 61 1.70 9.94 -7.13
N THR A 62 1.74 9.48 -8.38
CA THR A 62 2.07 8.08 -8.70
C THR A 62 3.52 7.76 -8.34
N LEU A 63 4.47 8.65 -8.67
CA LEU A 63 5.88 8.47 -8.29
C LEU A 63 6.06 8.47 -6.77
N ALA A 64 5.41 9.40 -6.07
CA ALA A 64 5.42 9.46 -4.61
C ALA A 64 4.82 8.17 -3.99
N SER A 65 3.77 7.62 -4.57
CA SER A 65 3.16 6.36 -4.11
C SER A 65 4.08 5.17 -4.28
N LEU A 66 4.83 5.08 -5.39
CA LEU A 66 5.81 4.02 -5.60
C LEU A 66 6.96 4.09 -4.59
N ILE A 67 7.45 5.30 -4.32
CA ILE A 67 8.49 5.52 -3.30
C ILE A 67 7.93 5.14 -1.91
N SER A 68 6.72 5.60 -1.58
CA SER A 68 6.06 5.29 -0.31
C SER A 68 5.83 3.79 -0.13
N TRP A 69 5.42 3.08 -1.18
CA TRP A 69 5.28 1.63 -1.17
C TRP A 69 6.59 0.92 -0.85
N TYR A 70 7.68 1.33 -1.49
CA TYR A 70 9.00 0.75 -1.23
C TYR A 70 9.45 1.02 0.21
N VAL A 71 9.34 2.27 0.66
CA VAL A 71 9.71 2.68 2.03
C VAL A 71 8.85 1.92 3.06
N TRP A 72 7.56 1.79 2.79
CA TRP A 72 6.63 1.06 3.66
C TRP A 72 6.99 -0.43 3.76
N ALA A 73 7.27 -1.08 2.64
CA ALA A 73 7.72 -2.47 2.63
C ALA A 73 9.03 -2.66 3.41
N TYR A 74 9.98 -1.72 3.26
CA TYR A 74 11.23 -1.75 4.02
C TYR A 74 10.99 -1.56 5.53
N LEU A 75 10.15 -0.62 5.92
CA LEU A 75 9.81 -0.39 7.33
C LEU A 75 9.14 -1.62 7.95
N THR A 76 8.15 -2.19 7.28
CA THR A 76 7.46 -3.39 7.76
C THR A 76 8.40 -4.60 7.84
N TYR A 77 9.28 -4.78 6.86
CA TYR A 77 10.34 -5.77 6.90
C TYR A 77 11.24 -5.56 8.14
N PHE A 78 11.77 -4.36 8.32
CA PHE A 78 12.70 -4.05 9.40
C PHE A 78 12.04 -4.20 10.78
N ILE A 79 10.85 -3.66 10.97
CA ILE A 79 10.10 -3.76 12.23
C ILE A 79 9.73 -5.22 12.50
N GLY A 80 9.20 -5.92 11.51
CA GLY A 80 8.74 -7.29 11.64
C GLY A 80 9.85 -8.29 11.96
N THR A 81 11.01 -8.15 11.31
CA THR A 81 12.12 -9.09 11.49
C THR A 81 13.05 -8.73 12.64
N LYS A 82 13.12 -7.47 13.09
CA LYS A 82 14.07 -7.02 14.12
C LYS A 82 13.44 -6.66 15.45
N PHE A 83 12.23 -6.05 15.45
CA PHE A 83 11.58 -5.60 16.69
C PHE A 83 10.47 -6.53 17.17
N LEU A 84 9.73 -7.14 16.26
CA LEU A 84 8.57 -7.98 16.59
C LEU A 84 8.61 -9.38 15.94
N PRO A 85 9.77 -10.05 15.80
CA PRO A 85 9.81 -11.36 15.15
C PRO A 85 9.03 -12.41 15.95
N GLU A 86 8.48 -13.40 15.25
CA GLU A 86 8.08 -14.69 15.82
C GLU A 86 9.17 -15.73 15.52
N PRO A 87 9.21 -16.86 16.23
CA PRO A 87 10.29 -17.85 16.05
C PRO A 87 10.43 -18.38 14.63
N GLN A 88 9.34 -18.41 13.88
CA GLN A 88 9.28 -18.87 12.48
C GLN A 88 9.47 -17.75 11.46
N THR A 89 9.53 -16.48 11.87
CA THR A 89 9.62 -15.34 10.95
C THR A 89 10.85 -15.45 10.06
N GLN A 90 10.63 -15.70 8.78
CA GLN A 90 11.63 -15.67 7.72
C GLN A 90 11.07 -14.86 6.57
N ALA A 91 11.58 -13.67 6.37
CA ALA A 91 11.07 -12.76 5.35
C ALA A 91 12.21 -12.04 4.63
N ASP A 92 12.00 -11.73 3.36
CA ASP A 92 12.84 -10.81 2.61
C ASP A 92 12.06 -9.57 2.16
N LEU A 93 12.78 -8.53 1.74
CA LEU A 93 12.15 -7.29 1.30
C LEU A 93 11.29 -7.51 0.03
N GLY A 94 11.69 -8.43 -0.84
CA GLY A 94 10.94 -8.73 -2.06
C GLY A 94 9.57 -9.35 -1.76
N GLU A 95 9.48 -10.20 -0.74
CA GLU A 95 8.24 -10.79 -0.24
C GLU A 95 7.29 -9.69 0.25
N LEU A 96 7.78 -8.78 1.09
CA LEU A 96 7.00 -7.63 1.57
C LEU A 96 6.55 -6.72 0.41
N LEU A 97 7.43 -6.45 -0.56
CA LEU A 97 7.07 -5.66 -1.74
C LEU A 97 5.94 -6.31 -2.53
N ARG A 98 5.99 -7.61 -2.77
CA ARG A 98 4.95 -8.34 -3.51
C ARG A 98 3.63 -8.34 -2.76
N THR A 99 3.62 -8.78 -1.52
CA THR A 99 2.40 -8.91 -0.72
C THR A 99 1.73 -7.56 -0.44
N ILE A 100 2.50 -6.54 -0.01
CA ILE A 100 1.99 -5.18 0.23
C ILE A 100 1.53 -4.53 -1.09
N GLY A 101 2.21 -4.79 -2.22
CA GLY A 101 1.76 -4.30 -3.51
C GLY A 101 0.38 -4.84 -3.88
N PHE A 102 0.14 -6.13 -3.70
CA PHE A 102 -1.18 -6.75 -3.93
C PHE A 102 -2.24 -6.26 -2.94
N SER A 103 -1.89 -5.90 -1.71
CA SER A 103 -2.84 -5.32 -0.75
C SER A 103 -3.42 -3.96 -1.19
N SER A 104 -2.82 -3.32 -2.19
CA SER A 104 -3.35 -2.10 -2.81
C SER A 104 -4.50 -2.34 -3.78
N SER A 105 -4.87 -3.60 -4.06
CA SER A 105 -5.95 -3.95 -5.01
C SER A 105 -7.31 -3.30 -4.70
N PRO A 106 -7.79 -3.19 -3.44
CA PRO A 106 -9.03 -2.49 -3.16
C PRO A 106 -8.98 -1.00 -3.52
N GLY A 107 -7.79 -0.40 -3.58
CA GLY A 107 -7.57 0.99 -3.99
C GLY A 107 -8.02 1.30 -5.42
N LEU A 108 -8.14 0.30 -6.29
CA LEU A 108 -8.68 0.46 -7.63
C LEU A 108 -10.12 1.00 -7.63
N LEU A 109 -10.90 0.74 -6.57
CA LEU A 109 -12.27 1.27 -6.42
C LEU A 109 -12.31 2.79 -6.35
N ARG A 110 -11.18 3.45 -6.04
CA ARG A 110 -11.08 4.91 -5.99
C ARG A 110 -11.32 5.57 -7.36
N VAL A 111 -11.21 4.81 -8.44
CA VAL A 111 -11.59 5.28 -9.79
C VAL A 111 -13.03 5.79 -9.82
N PHE A 112 -13.93 5.27 -8.99
CA PHE A 112 -15.32 5.69 -8.91
C PHE A 112 -15.55 6.95 -8.06
N TYR A 113 -14.50 7.63 -7.61
CA TYR A 113 -14.63 8.86 -6.82
C TYR A 113 -15.42 9.96 -7.52
N PHE A 114 -15.41 10.00 -8.86
CA PHE A 114 -16.14 11.00 -9.65
C PHE A 114 -17.67 10.78 -9.67
N VAL A 115 -18.17 9.64 -9.18
CA VAL A 115 -19.62 9.36 -9.17
C VAL A 115 -20.32 10.20 -8.09
N PRO A 116 -21.21 11.14 -8.44
CA PRO A 116 -21.88 11.99 -7.47
C PRO A 116 -22.66 11.18 -6.43
N GLY A 117 -22.60 11.61 -5.18
CA GLY A 117 -23.34 11.01 -4.06
C GLY A 117 -22.64 9.81 -3.40
N ILE A 118 -21.93 8.97 -4.16
CA ILE A 118 -21.29 7.75 -3.59
C ILE A 118 -19.77 7.73 -3.68
N GLY A 119 -19.16 8.59 -4.50
CA GLY A 119 -17.73 8.55 -4.77
C GLY A 119 -16.85 8.72 -3.52
N ALA A 120 -17.19 9.67 -2.66
CA ALA A 120 -16.47 9.89 -1.40
C ALA A 120 -16.62 8.68 -0.45
N LEU A 121 -17.77 8.06 -0.39
CA LEU A 121 -18.02 6.85 0.40
C LEU A 121 -17.18 5.67 -0.11
N LEU A 122 -17.15 5.46 -1.43
CA LEU A 122 -16.31 4.42 -2.04
C LEU A 122 -14.81 4.65 -1.78
N TYR A 123 -14.36 5.90 -1.78
CA TYR A 123 -12.99 6.25 -1.43
C TYR A 123 -12.66 5.87 0.03
N LEU A 124 -13.53 6.19 0.97
CA LEU A 124 -13.36 5.83 2.38
C LEU A 124 -13.38 4.31 2.59
N ILE A 125 -14.35 3.62 1.99
CA ILE A 125 -14.46 2.16 2.06
C ILE A 125 -13.20 1.51 1.49
N SER A 126 -12.73 1.94 0.33
CA SER A 126 -11.52 1.36 -0.29
C SER A 126 -10.26 1.61 0.57
N SER A 127 -10.19 2.76 1.25
CA SER A 127 -9.05 3.10 2.13
C SER A 127 -9.00 2.20 3.36
N PHE A 128 -10.16 1.98 4.01
CA PHE A 128 -10.26 1.04 5.12
C PHE A 128 -9.98 -0.40 4.68
N TRP A 129 -10.50 -0.78 3.52
CA TRP A 129 -10.28 -2.11 2.95
C TRP A 129 -8.80 -2.38 2.65
N MET A 130 -8.10 -1.40 2.08
CA MET A 130 -6.65 -1.50 1.87
C MET A 130 -5.89 -1.70 3.18
N LEU A 131 -6.29 -1.03 4.27
CA LEU A 131 -5.68 -1.21 5.58
C LEU A 131 -5.83 -2.66 6.07
N VAL A 132 -7.03 -3.24 5.96
CA VAL A 132 -7.28 -4.65 6.33
C VAL A 132 -6.46 -5.59 5.43
N ALA A 133 -6.46 -5.36 4.12
CA ALA A 133 -5.67 -6.14 3.17
C ALA A 133 -4.17 -6.09 3.49
N MET A 134 -3.66 -4.91 3.88
CA MET A 134 -2.26 -4.72 4.26
C MET A 134 -1.90 -5.50 5.54
N ILE A 135 -2.77 -5.50 6.55
CA ILE A 135 -2.52 -6.28 7.77
C ILE A 135 -2.42 -7.78 7.46
N ILE A 136 -3.30 -8.29 6.58
CA ILE A 136 -3.25 -9.69 6.13
C ILE A 136 -1.97 -9.95 5.34
N ALA A 137 -1.60 -9.06 4.40
CA ALA A 137 -0.39 -9.17 3.60
C ALA A 137 0.87 -9.21 4.48
N VAL A 138 0.98 -8.31 5.45
CA VAL A 138 2.11 -8.25 6.40
C VAL A 138 2.16 -9.50 7.28
N ARG A 139 0.98 -10.00 7.72
CA ARG A 139 0.91 -11.22 8.51
C ARG A 139 1.47 -12.42 7.75
N GLN A 140 1.09 -12.58 6.48
CA GLN A 140 1.58 -13.69 5.66
C GLN A 140 3.08 -13.51 5.37
N ALA A 141 3.50 -12.38 4.84
CA ALA A 141 4.90 -12.11 4.47
C ALA A 141 5.91 -12.14 5.65
N LEU A 142 5.45 -12.15 6.88
CA LEU A 142 6.28 -12.30 8.08
C LEU A 142 6.09 -13.67 8.76
N ASP A 143 5.35 -14.59 8.16
CA ASP A 143 4.99 -15.90 8.73
C ASP A 143 4.35 -15.80 10.12
N TYR A 144 3.58 -14.75 10.38
CA TYR A 144 3.02 -14.52 11.70
C TYR A 144 1.79 -15.40 11.99
N ASN A 145 1.79 -16.09 13.12
CA ASN A 145 0.60 -16.72 13.66
C ASN A 145 -0.39 -15.70 14.23
N SER A 146 0.14 -14.59 14.77
CA SER A 146 -0.65 -13.55 15.45
C SER A 146 -0.97 -12.37 14.53
N THR A 147 -2.26 -12.19 14.21
CA THR A 147 -2.74 -10.98 13.52
C THR A 147 -2.46 -9.71 14.33
N LEU A 148 -2.47 -9.79 15.67
CA LEU A 148 -2.20 -8.65 16.54
C LEU A 148 -0.75 -8.15 16.37
N ARG A 149 0.21 -9.04 16.12
CA ARG A 149 1.59 -8.64 15.79
C ARG A 149 1.67 -7.92 14.46
N ALA A 150 0.98 -8.40 13.43
CA ALA A 150 0.92 -7.71 12.15
C ALA A 150 0.32 -6.31 12.30
N VAL A 151 -0.75 -6.16 13.09
CA VAL A 151 -1.30 -4.85 13.46
C VAL A 151 -0.25 -4.00 14.16
N GLY A 152 0.47 -4.55 15.12
CA GLY A 152 1.55 -3.87 15.84
C GLY A 152 2.64 -3.34 14.90
N VAL A 153 3.10 -4.16 13.94
CA VAL A 153 4.06 -3.75 12.89
C VAL A 153 3.51 -2.59 12.07
N CYS A 154 2.24 -2.68 11.64
CA CYS A 154 1.60 -1.62 10.87
C CYS A 154 1.47 -0.31 11.67
N VAL A 155 1.06 -0.39 12.95
CA VAL A 155 0.92 0.78 13.82
C VAL A 155 2.26 1.46 14.06
N ILE A 156 3.31 0.71 14.40
CA ILE A 156 4.65 1.25 14.60
C ILE A 156 5.16 1.87 13.30
N GLY A 157 4.98 1.20 12.16
CA GLY A 157 5.34 1.73 10.84
C GLY A 157 4.66 3.06 10.54
N TYR A 158 3.36 3.18 10.84
CA TYR A 158 2.59 4.42 10.68
C TYR A 158 3.13 5.55 11.56
N ILE A 159 3.42 5.27 12.82
CA ILE A 159 3.99 6.26 13.75
C ILE A 159 5.33 6.77 13.22
N ILE A 160 6.21 5.87 12.78
CA ILE A 160 7.50 6.24 12.20
C ILE A 160 7.31 7.07 10.94
N GLN A 161 6.39 6.68 10.06
CA GLN A 161 6.13 7.39 8.81
C GLN A 161 5.60 8.80 9.06
N ILE A 162 4.68 8.99 10.01
CA ILE A 162 4.18 10.31 10.41
C ILE A 162 5.33 11.16 10.95
N PHE A 163 6.17 10.59 11.81
CA PHE A 163 7.30 11.31 12.39
C PHE A 163 8.29 11.78 11.32
N VAL A 164 8.63 10.90 10.37
CA VAL A 164 9.49 11.24 9.21
C VAL A 164 8.84 12.33 8.36
N LEU A 165 7.55 12.23 8.10
CA LEU A 165 6.82 13.25 7.33
C LEU A 165 6.85 14.62 8.03
N VAL A 166 6.61 14.66 9.35
CA VAL A 166 6.69 15.89 10.14
C VAL A 166 8.08 16.51 10.07
N ILE A 167 9.14 15.71 10.17
CA ILE A 167 10.52 16.21 10.03
C ILE A 167 10.75 16.80 8.64
N ILE A 168 10.35 16.10 7.58
CA ILE A 168 10.50 16.57 6.19
C ILE A 168 9.77 17.90 6.00
N VAL A 169 8.51 17.98 6.43
CA VAL A 169 7.72 19.21 6.33
C VAL A 169 8.36 20.34 7.16
N SER A 170 8.89 20.05 8.34
CA SER A 170 9.55 21.07 9.17
C SER A 170 10.84 21.62 8.55
N ILE A 171 11.60 20.77 7.82
CA ILE A 171 12.84 21.17 7.18
C ILE A 171 12.56 21.89 5.84
N PHE A 172 11.63 21.38 5.04
CA PHE A 172 11.41 21.85 3.67
C PHE A 172 10.13 22.70 3.51
N GLY A 173 9.20 22.64 4.46
CA GLY A 173 7.92 23.37 4.39
C GLY A 173 8.07 24.89 4.44
N GLY A 174 9.16 25.42 5.02
CA GLY A 174 9.51 26.85 4.98
C GLY A 174 10.06 27.32 3.63
N VAL A 175 10.28 26.42 2.67
CA VAL A 175 10.79 26.72 1.31
C VAL A 175 9.65 26.80 0.28
N LEU A 176 8.42 26.40 0.67
CA LEU A 176 7.26 26.53 -0.23
C LEU A 176 6.89 28.01 -0.32
N PRO A 177 6.77 28.59 -1.54
CA PRO A 177 6.31 29.96 -1.69
C PRO A 177 4.94 30.09 -1.03
N GLU A 178 4.77 31.10 -0.14
CA GLU A 178 3.43 31.48 0.31
C GLU A 178 2.57 31.70 -0.94
N ALA A 179 1.47 30.97 -1.04
CA ALA A 179 0.47 31.25 -2.04
C ALA A 179 -0.06 32.66 -1.74
N THR A 180 0.46 33.66 -2.45
CA THR A 180 -0.07 35.02 -2.41
C THR A 180 -1.54 34.97 -2.80
N PRO A 181 -2.43 35.62 -2.04
CA PRO A 181 -3.88 35.59 -2.23
C PRO A 181 -4.31 36.12 -3.58
#